data_f032409a6a02971c98eeb0cba1eb6841
#
_entry.id   f032409a6a02971c98eeb0cba1eb6841
#
_cell.length_a   1.000
_cell.length_b   1.000
_cell.length_c   1.000
_cell.angle_alpha   90.00
_cell.angle_beta   90.00
_cell.angle_gamma   90.00
#
_symmetry.space_group_name_H-M   'P 1'
#
loop_
_entity.id
_entity.type
_entity.pdbx_description
1 polymer ?
#
loop_
_entity_poly.entity_id
_entity_poly.type
_entity_poly.pdbx_seq_one_letter_code
_entity_poly.pdbx_strand_id
1 'polypeptide(L)'
;MILSQNTIDNLQKAHVVNGILPDQYLVKYRNIFELVEYRAHLQPDEIFITYYSDSFPKTSLTYSEFKEKVFRTANLMKSHGVTPGSRISTISYNHINTVIQYFAAWCIGATVVPVNVSEEPDRIKYILQSSGTKLAFVKREYYEKIEKIAHELEIDFIIHGNDELEPAAGIKIYEEELTKQSPVLELDDSLNPETEALIVYTSGTTGLPKGVVLTQYNLMVDADGISKWHGITKGNVMMCVLPIHHVNGTVVTIMTPMYAGCSLVLNQKFHTDTFFQRLREENVNIVSVVPTLLQFLCHDYESKSEEVKRLSDLPAFRHIICGAGPLTCELVHKFENMFGLKIVHGYGLSETTCYSCFIPPDLSEADHRRWLNDYGFPSIGIAIEPNEMDIHDDKGQSLPEDARGEIVIRGHNVMKYYDENAEANDKTFEFGWFRSGDEGFCKCDEQGRKYFFITGRLKELIIRGGVNIAPLEIDEVLMSLPGVKAGIAVGFDNDWYGEDVGALIELTEGTEPTDSLKQEILKGCREKLPAYKSPKAVLFTDNIPVTSTGKYQRNKVKHLFAEFKTIQFK
;
A
#
# COMPACT_ATOMS: atom_id res chain seq x y z
N MET A 1 14.84 8.08 20.83
CA MET A 1 15.26 9.07 19.78
C MET A 1 15.06 10.50 20.29
N ILE A 2 16.02 11.41 20.05
CA ILE A 2 15.87 12.85 20.37
C ILE A 2 15.83 13.60 19.04
N LEU A 3 14.73 14.29 18.77
CA LEU A 3 14.56 15.15 17.61
C LEU A 3 15.01 16.58 17.93
N SER A 4 15.54 17.31 16.93
CA SER A 4 15.82 18.74 17.06
C SER A 4 14.52 19.54 17.20
N GLN A 5 14.55 20.72 17.84
CA GLN A 5 13.38 21.58 17.93
C GLN A 5 12.86 21.95 16.54
N ASN A 6 13.73 22.21 15.58
CA ASN A 6 13.34 22.52 14.20
C ASN A 6 12.58 21.35 13.54
N THR A 7 13.02 20.10 13.75
CA THR A 7 12.32 18.91 13.25
C THR A 7 10.93 18.80 13.88
N ILE A 8 10.82 19.02 15.21
CA ILE A 8 9.54 18.99 15.91
C ILE A 8 8.58 20.05 15.35
N ASP A 9 9.04 21.29 15.19
CA ASP A 9 8.24 22.39 14.65
C ASP A 9 7.77 22.11 13.22
N ASN A 10 8.64 21.56 12.39
CA ASN A 10 8.31 21.20 11.01
C ASN A 10 7.32 20.02 10.94
N LEU A 11 7.48 19.03 11.80
CA LEU A 11 6.58 17.90 11.93
C LEU A 11 5.18 18.38 12.36
N GLN A 12 5.09 19.28 13.35
CA GLN A 12 3.83 19.87 13.75
C GLN A 12 3.15 20.63 12.59
N LYS A 13 3.91 21.39 11.79
CA LYS A 13 3.38 22.07 10.60
C LYS A 13 2.86 21.10 9.54
N ALA A 14 3.52 19.94 9.37
CA ALA A 14 3.10 18.92 8.44
C ALA A 14 1.76 18.25 8.82
N HIS A 15 1.35 18.34 10.08
CA HIS A 15 0.05 17.87 10.56
C HIS A 15 -1.06 18.93 10.52
N VAL A 16 -0.77 20.17 10.13
CA VAL A 16 -1.79 21.23 9.99
C VAL A 16 -2.32 21.24 8.57
N VAL A 17 -3.63 21.08 8.41
CA VAL A 17 -4.31 21.06 7.11
C VAL A 17 -5.24 22.25 7.00
N ASN A 18 -5.04 23.13 6.03
CA ASN A 18 -5.84 24.35 5.84
C ASN A 18 -6.01 25.18 7.12
N GLY A 19 -4.98 25.20 7.96
CA GLY A 19 -4.99 25.90 9.27
C GLY A 19 -5.69 25.14 10.40
N ILE A 20 -6.20 23.94 10.16
CA ILE A 20 -6.86 23.08 11.16
C ILE A 20 -5.81 22.16 11.80
N LEU A 21 -5.74 22.15 13.12
CA LEU A 21 -4.87 21.26 13.89
C LEU A 21 -5.51 19.86 14.06
N PRO A 22 -4.73 18.80 14.33
CA PRO A 22 -5.26 17.45 14.56
C PRO A 22 -6.30 17.37 15.67
N ASP A 23 -6.14 18.12 16.76
CA ASP A 23 -7.08 18.18 17.88
C ASP A 23 -8.38 18.92 17.56
N GLN A 24 -8.41 19.68 16.48
CA GLN A 24 -9.58 20.38 15.95
C GLN A 24 -10.33 19.58 14.88
N TYR A 25 -9.68 18.60 14.26
CA TYR A 25 -10.31 17.68 13.31
C TYR A 25 -10.74 16.41 14.05
N LEU A 26 -11.98 16.41 14.51
CA LEU A 26 -12.50 15.35 15.36
C LEU A 26 -12.93 14.14 14.55
N VAL A 27 -12.26 13.00 14.78
CA VAL A 27 -12.76 11.69 14.38
C VAL A 27 -13.83 11.22 15.38
N LYS A 28 -14.70 10.33 14.92
CA LYS A 28 -15.88 9.90 15.68
C LYS A 28 -15.56 9.19 17.00
N TYR A 29 -14.39 8.56 17.11
CA TYR A 29 -13.99 7.72 18.25
C TYR A 29 -12.69 8.23 18.87
N ARG A 30 -12.57 8.18 20.20
CA ARG A 30 -11.35 8.61 20.91
C ARG A 30 -10.19 7.61 20.75
N ASN A 31 -10.50 6.33 20.60
CA ASN A 31 -9.55 5.25 20.43
C ASN A 31 -10.23 4.04 19.77
N ILE A 32 -9.44 3.05 19.38
CA ILE A 32 -9.94 1.86 18.69
C ILE A 32 -10.74 0.92 19.61
N PHE A 33 -10.49 0.93 20.92
CA PHE A 33 -11.34 0.20 21.87
C PHE A 33 -12.78 0.72 21.81
N GLU A 34 -12.97 2.03 21.88
CA GLU A 34 -14.29 2.67 21.79
C GLU A 34 -14.97 2.38 20.44
N LEU A 35 -14.22 2.39 19.34
CA LEU A 35 -14.71 2.01 18.02
C LEU A 35 -15.26 0.57 18.00
N VAL A 36 -14.50 -0.40 18.50
CA VAL A 36 -14.90 -1.82 18.54
C VAL A 36 -16.14 -2.03 19.42
N GLU A 37 -16.14 -1.42 20.63
CA GLU A 37 -17.27 -1.47 21.54
C GLU A 37 -18.54 -0.88 20.91
N TYR A 38 -18.42 0.31 20.33
CA TYR A 38 -19.54 1.00 19.70
C TYR A 38 -20.16 0.19 18.56
N ARG A 39 -19.32 -0.39 17.69
CA ARG A 39 -19.80 -1.17 16.56
C ARG A 39 -20.47 -2.45 16.99
N ALA A 40 -19.88 -3.18 17.92
CA ALA A 40 -20.47 -4.40 18.45
C ALA A 40 -21.78 -4.15 19.23
N HIS A 41 -21.92 -2.97 19.86
CA HIS A 41 -23.17 -2.58 20.51
C HIS A 41 -24.27 -2.20 19.49
N LEU A 42 -23.91 -1.46 18.44
CA LEU A 42 -24.87 -0.93 17.47
C LEU A 42 -25.40 -1.99 16.49
N GLN A 43 -24.58 -2.97 16.16
CA GLN A 43 -24.87 -3.96 15.13
C GLN A 43 -24.30 -5.36 15.48
N PRO A 44 -24.69 -5.93 16.65
CA PRO A 44 -24.04 -7.13 17.22
C PRO A 44 -24.13 -8.35 16.30
N ASP A 45 -25.24 -8.54 15.63
CA ASP A 45 -25.56 -9.74 14.83
C ASP A 45 -25.19 -9.59 13.33
N GLU A 46 -24.73 -8.40 12.92
CA GLU A 46 -24.29 -8.18 11.54
C GLU A 46 -22.89 -8.76 11.32
N ILE A 47 -22.65 -9.35 10.15
CA ILE A 47 -21.33 -9.88 9.79
C ILE A 47 -20.37 -8.73 9.61
N PHE A 48 -19.28 -8.72 10.39
CA PHE A 48 -18.16 -7.81 10.18
C PHE A 48 -17.17 -8.38 9.17
N ILE A 49 -16.74 -9.63 9.36
CA ILE A 49 -15.69 -10.23 8.53
C ILE A 49 -16.09 -11.62 8.05
N THR A 50 -15.94 -11.84 6.74
CA THR A 50 -15.98 -13.15 6.10
C THR A 50 -14.58 -13.46 5.56
N TYR A 51 -13.99 -14.57 5.98
CA TYR A 51 -12.65 -15.00 5.60
C TYR A 51 -12.70 -16.19 4.64
N TYR A 52 -12.04 -16.04 3.51
CA TYR A 52 -11.79 -17.10 2.53
C TYR A 52 -10.37 -17.65 2.67
N SER A 53 -10.26 -18.86 3.19
CA SER A 53 -9.03 -19.64 3.20
C SER A 53 -8.86 -20.39 1.88
N ASP A 54 -7.61 -20.66 1.49
CA ASP A 54 -7.31 -21.51 0.34
C ASP A 54 -7.45 -23.00 0.67
N SER A 55 -7.48 -23.36 1.97
CA SER A 55 -7.46 -24.75 2.44
C SER A 55 -8.71 -25.17 3.21
N PHE A 56 -9.51 -24.22 3.73
CA PHE A 56 -10.65 -24.48 4.62
C PHE A 56 -11.92 -23.79 4.14
N PRO A 57 -13.11 -24.27 4.58
CA PRO A 57 -14.37 -23.58 4.32
C PRO A 57 -14.32 -22.12 4.82
N LYS A 58 -15.08 -21.25 4.15
CA LYS A 58 -15.19 -19.85 4.59
C LYS A 58 -15.70 -19.75 6.01
N THR A 59 -15.17 -18.79 6.76
CA THR A 59 -15.55 -18.49 8.15
C THR A 59 -16.02 -17.05 8.23
N SER A 60 -17.12 -16.81 8.94
CA SER A 60 -17.62 -15.45 9.18
C SER A 60 -17.73 -15.19 10.68
N LEU A 61 -17.53 -13.94 11.08
CA LEU A 61 -17.77 -13.44 12.44
C LEU A 61 -18.67 -12.22 12.38
N THR A 62 -19.66 -12.20 13.26
CA THR A 62 -20.44 -10.99 13.54
C THR A 62 -19.59 -9.96 14.28
N TYR A 63 -20.07 -8.72 14.38
CA TYR A 63 -19.39 -7.69 15.18
C TYR A 63 -19.26 -8.10 16.65
N SER A 64 -20.25 -8.76 17.23
CA SER A 64 -20.22 -9.25 18.60
C SER A 64 -19.20 -10.37 18.79
N GLU A 65 -19.18 -11.37 17.90
CA GLU A 65 -18.21 -12.47 17.94
C GLU A 65 -16.78 -11.97 17.69
N PHE A 66 -16.62 -11.03 16.78
CA PHE A 66 -15.33 -10.39 16.53
C PHE A 66 -14.81 -9.67 17.77
N LYS A 67 -15.64 -8.83 18.41
CA LYS A 67 -15.30 -8.15 19.67
C LYS A 67 -14.90 -9.14 20.75
N GLU A 68 -15.67 -10.21 20.96
CA GLU A 68 -15.33 -11.23 21.95
C GLU A 68 -13.93 -11.82 21.72
N LYS A 69 -13.63 -12.19 20.48
CA LYS A 69 -12.30 -12.72 20.13
C LYS A 69 -11.19 -11.68 20.30
N VAL A 70 -11.43 -10.42 19.93
CA VAL A 70 -10.51 -9.30 20.15
C VAL A 70 -10.20 -9.15 21.65
N PHE A 71 -11.21 -9.17 22.53
CA PHE A 71 -11.01 -8.97 23.96
C PHE A 71 -10.30 -10.15 24.63
N ARG A 72 -10.64 -11.37 24.24
CA ARG A 72 -9.88 -12.57 24.70
C ARG A 72 -8.42 -12.50 24.26
N THR A 73 -8.15 -12.09 23.02
CA THR A 73 -6.78 -11.92 22.51
C THR A 73 -6.03 -10.80 23.23
N ALA A 74 -6.68 -9.69 23.53
CA ALA A 74 -6.12 -8.61 24.31
C ALA A 74 -5.74 -9.08 25.73
N ASN A 75 -6.60 -9.85 26.39
CA ASN A 75 -6.30 -10.45 27.69
C ASN A 75 -5.16 -11.48 27.60
N LEU A 76 -5.09 -12.28 26.52
CA LEU A 76 -3.94 -13.14 26.26
C LEU A 76 -2.65 -12.35 26.15
N MET A 77 -2.64 -11.25 25.40
CA MET A 77 -1.46 -10.36 25.29
C MET A 77 -1.07 -9.81 26.67
N LYS A 78 -2.05 -9.34 27.48
CA LYS A 78 -1.80 -8.86 28.85
C LYS A 78 -1.20 -9.95 29.74
N SER A 79 -1.62 -11.22 29.62
CA SER A 79 -1.06 -12.34 30.38
C SER A 79 0.41 -12.64 30.01
N HIS A 80 0.86 -12.21 28.82
CA HIS A 80 2.25 -12.22 28.37
C HIS A 80 2.99 -10.91 28.68
N GLY A 81 2.42 -10.07 29.56
CA GLY A 81 3.03 -8.83 30.02
C GLY A 81 3.03 -7.70 28.97
N VAL A 82 2.20 -7.77 27.92
CA VAL A 82 1.97 -6.67 27.00
C VAL A 82 1.19 -5.57 27.72
N THR A 83 1.70 -4.35 27.64
CA THR A 83 1.15 -3.14 28.28
C THR A 83 1.04 -2.03 27.23
N PRO A 84 0.34 -0.91 27.51
CA PRO A 84 0.36 0.24 26.63
C PRO A 84 1.80 0.64 26.24
N GLY A 85 2.04 0.90 24.97
CA GLY A 85 3.36 1.20 24.39
C GLY A 85 4.24 -0.03 24.12
N SER A 86 3.83 -1.24 24.53
CA SER A 86 4.51 -2.48 24.10
C SER A 86 4.33 -2.71 22.60
N ARG A 87 5.30 -3.36 21.96
CA ARG A 87 5.24 -3.71 20.53
C ARG A 87 5.05 -5.21 20.38
N ILE A 88 4.09 -5.60 19.55
CA ILE A 88 3.83 -7.00 19.16
C ILE A 88 4.03 -7.16 17.65
N SER A 89 4.50 -8.32 17.23
CA SER A 89 4.64 -8.63 15.82
C SER A 89 3.68 -9.69 15.36
N THR A 90 3.28 -9.62 14.09
CA THR A 90 2.53 -10.67 13.41
C THR A 90 3.29 -11.13 12.17
N ILE A 91 3.45 -12.44 12.03
CA ILE A 91 4.18 -13.10 10.95
C ILE A 91 3.22 -14.06 10.26
N SER A 92 2.44 -13.51 9.34
CA SER A 92 1.33 -14.20 8.68
C SER A 92 1.00 -13.54 7.34
N TYR A 93 0.47 -14.31 6.39
CA TYR A 93 -0.36 -13.75 5.33
C TYR A 93 -1.72 -13.33 5.88
N ASN A 94 -2.64 -12.92 4.97
CA ASN A 94 -4.00 -12.58 5.39
C ASN A 94 -4.64 -13.76 6.12
N HIS A 95 -5.03 -13.50 7.35
CA HIS A 95 -5.72 -14.48 8.19
C HIS A 95 -6.65 -13.75 9.16
N ILE A 96 -7.82 -14.36 9.45
CA ILE A 96 -8.81 -13.76 10.36
C ILE A 96 -8.23 -13.53 11.77
N ASN A 97 -7.41 -14.46 12.29
CA ASN A 97 -6.75 -14.29 13.58
C ASN A 97 -5.79 -13.12 13.60
N THR A 98 -5.09 -12.85 12.47
CA THR A 98 -4.18 -11.69 12.36
C THR A 98 -4.95 -10.37 12.45
N VAL A 99 -6.13 -10.28 11.85
CA VAL A 99 -7.00 -9.11 11.99
C VAL A 99 -7.45 -8.96 13.45
N ILE A 100 -7.85 -10.05 14.12
CA ILE A 100 -8.21 -10.04 15.53
C ILE A 100 -7.04 -9.57 16.40
N GLN A 101 -5.81 -10.04 16.13
CA GLN A 101 -4.59 -9.67 16.85
C GLN A 101 -4.28 -8.17 16.69
N TYR A 102 -4.51 -7.56 15.52
CA TYR A 102 -4.35 -6.13 15.31
C TYR A 102 -5.28 -5.33 16.22
N PHE A 103 -6.57 -5.60 16.16
CA PHE A 103 -7.55 -4.89 17.01
C PHE A 103 -7.32 -5.14 18.49
N ALA A 104 -6.91 -6.35 18.87
CA ALA A 104 -6.60 -6.67 20.26
C ALA A 104 -5.43 -5.84 20.80
N ALA A 105 -4.35 -5.71 20.03
CA ALA A 105 -3.21 -4.88 20.39
C ALA A 105 -3.63 -3.39 20.52
N TRP A 106 -4.37 -2.87 19.55
CA TRP A 106 -4.84 -1.49 19.57
C TRP A 106 -5.77 -1.20 20.75
N CYS A 107 -6.64 -2.15 21.13
CA CYS A 107 -7.54 -2.00 22.27
C CYS A 107 -6.82 -1.89 23.63
N ILE A 108 -5.57 -2.35 23.73
CA ILE A 108 -4.74 -2.24 24.95
C ILE A 108 -3.58 -1.26 24.79
N GLY A 109 -3.56 -0.46 23.73
CA GLY A 109 -2.50 0.53 23.48
C GLY A 109 -1.15 -0.07 23.08
N ALA A 110 -1.13 -1.31 22.63
CA ALA A 110 0.07 -1.92 22.07
C ALA A 110 0.18 -1.61 20.56
N THR A 111 1.40 -1.50 20.10
CA THR A 111 1.73 -1.19 18.71
C THR A 111 1.96 -2.48 17.92
N VAL A 112 1.30 -2.61 16.79
CA VAL A 112 1.47 -3.75 15.87
C VAL A 112 2.66 -3.50 14.94
N VAL A 113 3.51 -4.50 14.79
CA VAL A 113 4.63 -4.54 13.83
C VAL A 113 4.40 -5.70 12.87
N PRO A 114 3.70 -5.49 11.76
CA PRO A 114 3.44 -6.56 10.80
C PRO A 114 4.71 -6.88 10.02
N VAL A 115 5.03 -8.17 9.92
CA VAL A 115 6.22 -8.66 9.21
C VAL A 115 5.79 -9.39 7.95
N ASN A 116 6.36 -9.00 6.81
CA ASN A 116 6.17 -9.68 5.55
C ASN A 116 6.86 -11.06 5.58
N VAL A 117 6.08 -12.11 5.44
CA VAL A 117 6.57 -13.52 5.45
C VAL A 117 7.53 -13.85 4.30
N SER A 118 7.55 -13.03 3.24
CA SER A 118 8.44 -13.19 2.09
C SER A 118 9.84 -12.59 2.32
N GLU A 119 10.03 -11.86 3.45
CA GLU A 119 11.36 -11.33 3.80
C GLU A 119 12.33 -12.45 4.17
N GLU A 120 13.61 -12.19 3.93
CA GLU A 120 14.69 -13.10 4.34
C GLU A 120 14.81 -13.15 5.87
N PRO A 121 15.25 -14.27 6.46
CA PRO A 121 15.35 -14.44 7.91
C PRO A 121 16.12 -13.32 8.63
N ASP A 122 17.25 -12.87 8.08
CA ASP A 122 18.05 -11.79 8.66
C ASP A 122 17.28 -10.46 8.71
N ARG A 123 16.45 -10.20 7.72
CA ARG A 123 15.61 -9.01 7.66
C ARG A 123 14.46 -9.09 8.65
N ILE A 124 13.84 -10.26 8.79
CA ILE A 124 12.84 -10.53 9.84
C ILE A 124 13.45 -10.30 11.21
N LYS A 125 14.64 -10.86 11.46
CA LYS A 125 15.38 -10.67 12.70
C LYS A 125 15.64 -9.18 12.99
N TYR A 126 16.11 -8.44 11.98
CA TYR A 126 16.31 -7.00 12.10
C TYR A 126 15.04 -6.27 12.51
N ILE A 127 13.91 -6.55 11.87
CA ILE A 127 12.61 -5.92 12.16
C ILE A 127 12.18 -6.20 13.61
N LEU A 128 12.22 -7.46 14.04
CA LEU A 128 11.85 -7.86 15.40
C LEU A 128 12.73 -7.21 16.46
N GLN A 129 14.03 -7.15 16.20
CA GLN A 129 15.01 -6.58 17.13
C GLN A 129 14.91 -5.05 17.17
N SER A 130 14.91 -4.37 16.01
CA SER A 130 14.89 -2.91 15.95
C SER A 130 13.57 -2.34 16.46
N SER A 131 12.45 -3.05 16.25
CA SER A 131 11.16 -2.65 16.81
C SER A 131 11.04 -2.91 18.31
N GLY A 132 11.92 -3.69 18.92
CA GLY A 132 11.79 -4.09 20.33
C GLY A 132 10.53 -4.93 20.57
N THR A 133 10.17 -5.80 19.62
CA THR A 133 9.02 -6.70 19.72
C THR A 133 9.10 -7.54 20.99
N LYS A 134 8.02 -7.55 21.77
CA LYS A 134 7.91 -8.31 23.02
C LYS A 134 7.23 -9.67 22.87
N LEU A 135 6.21 -9.72 22.01
CA LEU A 135 5.43 -10.91 21.72
C LEU A 135 5.22 -11.01 20.21
N ALA A 136 5.35 -12.20 19.62
CA ALA A 136 5.07 -12.42 18.22
C ALA A 136 4.01 -13.51 18.02
N PHE A 137 3.04 -13.23 17.15
CA PHE A 137 2.07 -14.21 16.64
C PHE A 137 2.56 -14.71 15.28
N VAL A 138 2.72 -16.01 15.17
CA VAL A 138 3.29 -16.65 13.99
C VAL A 138 2.29 -17.63 13.41
N LYS A 139 1.93 -17.51 12.13
CA LYS A 139 1.14 -18.54 11.49
C LYS A 139 1.97 -19.82 11.34
N ARG A 140 1.38 -20.97 11.65
CA ARG A 140 2.05 -22.27 11.76
C ARG A 140 3.00 -22.57 10.60
N GLU A 141 2.60 -22.28 9.38
CA GLU A 141 3.40 -22.54 8.18
C GLU A 141 4.74 -21.78 8.10
N TYR A 142 4.90 -20.71 8.91
CA TYR A 142 6.14 -19.92 8.96
C TYR A 142 7.00 -20.18 10.19
N TYR A 143 6.54 -21.01 11.12
CA TYR A 143 7.25 -21.24 12.38
C TYR A 143 8.66 -21.76 12.18
N GLU A 144 8.87 -22.78 11.34
CA GLU A 144 10.19 -23.37 11.08
C GLU A 144 11.20 -22.35 10.55
N LYS A 145 10.72 -21.40 9.71
CA LYS A 145 11.54 -20.30 9.20
C LYS A 145 12.03 -19.36 10.31
N ILE A 146 11.27 -19.26 11.41
CA ILE A 146 11.44 -18.23 12.44
C ILE A 146 11.95 -18.82 13.76
N GLU A 147 11.83 -20.10 13.98
CA GLU A 147 12.18 -20.79 15.22
C GLU A 147 13.57 -20.43 15.75
N LYS A 148 14.56 -20.44 14.86
CA LYS A 148 15.94 -20.05 15.22
C LYS A 148 16.03 -18.60 15.67
N ILE A 149 15.36 -17.70 14.99
CA ILE A 149 15.30 -16.27 15.32
C ILE A 149 14.62 -16.07 16.68
N ALA A 150 13.55 -16.82 16.92
CA ALA A 150 12.80 -16.81 18.17
C ALA A 150 13.70 -17.10 19.38
N HIS A 151 14.46 -18.18 19.30
CA HIS A 151 15.39 -18.57 20.34
C HIS A 151 16.52 -17.55 20.56
N GLU A 152 17.04 -16.96 19.49
CA GLU A 152 18.12 -15.98 19.58
C GLU A 152 17.70 -14.64 20.17
N LEU A 153 16.44 -14.22 19.99
CA LEU A 153 15.94 -12.92 20.42
C LEU A 153 15.17 -12.95 21.76
N GLU A 154 15.00 -14.14 22.35
CA GLU A 154 14.24 -14.33 23.61
C GLU A 154 12.84 -13.69 23.58
N ILE A 155 12.16 -13.73 22.41
CA ILE A 155 10.81 -13.20 22.21
C ILE A 155 9.78 -14.31 22.47
N ASP A 156 8.72 -14.01 23.22
CA ASP A 156 7.58 -14.91 23.36
C ASP A 156 6.87 -15.11 22.02
N PHE A 157 6.62 -16.38 21.64
CA PHE A 157 5.93 -16.74 20.40
C PHE A 157 4.64 -17.51 20.69
N ILE A 158 3.58 -17.15 19.96
CA ILE A 158 2.30 -17.87 19.96
C ILE A 158 1.98 -18.26 18.52
N ILE A 159 1.76 -19.55 18.28
CA ILE A 159 1.42 -20.08 16.96
C ILE A 159 -0.10 -20.06 16.77
N HIS A 160 -0.55 -19.62 15.59
CA HIS A 160 -1.97 -19.66 15.21
C HIS A 160 -2.19 -20.34 13.86
N GLY A 161 -3.44 -20.71 13.57
CA GLY A 161 -3.82 -21.40 12.34
C GLY A 161 -3.31 -22.85 12.34
N ASN A 162 -3.43 -23.54 13.48
CA ASN A 162 -2.99 -24.91 13.64
C ASN A 162 -4.16 -25.86 13.40
N ASP A 163 -4.29 -26.33 12.19
CA ASP A 163 -5.44 -27.17 11.85
C ASP A 163 -5.11 -28.66 11.71
N GLU A 164 -3.83 -29.08 11.71
CA GLU A 164 -3.47 -30.49 11.45
C GLU A 164 -2.16 -31.04 12.06
N LEU A 165 -1.37 -30.24 12.79
CA LEU A 165 -0.06 -30.70 13.29
C LEU A 165 0.04 -30.64 14.81
N GLU A 166 0.47 -31.74 15.42
CA GLU A 166 0.86 -31.79 16.85
C GLU A 166 1.89 -30.69 17.13
N PRO A 167 1.67 -29.82 18.12
CA PRO A 167 2.63 -28.80 18.49
C PRO A 167 3.92 -29.45 19.03
N ALA A 168 5.07 -28.86 18.67
CA ALA A 168 6.30 -29.25 19.35
C ALA A 168 6.18 -28.90 20.84
N ALA A 169 6.78 -29.72 21.71
CA ALA A 169 6.66 -29.57 23.16
C ALA A 169 7.07 -28.14 23.60
N GLY A 170 6.19 -27.47 24.34
CA GLY A 170 6.42 -26.14 24.89
C GLY A 170 5.94 -24.99 24.04
N ILE A 171 5.38 -25.23 22.85
CA ILE A 171 4.82 -24.17 21.99
C ILE A 171 3.38 -23.89 22.41
N LYS A 172 3.03 -22.60 22.57
CA LYS A 172 1.67 -22.13 22.87
C LYS A 172 0.86 -22.01 21.59
N ILE A 173 -0.32 -22.63 21.59
CA ILE A 173 -1.27 -22.58 20.49
C ILE A 173 -2.33 -21.53 20.80
N TYR A 174 -2.47 -20.57 19.90
CA TYR A 174 -3.36 -19.41 20.04
C TYR A 174 -4.80 -19.81 20.34
N GLU A 175 -5.35 -20.74 19.59
CA GLU A 175 -6.74 -21.17 19.71
C GLU A 175 -7.02 -21.81 21.08
N GLU A 176 -6.06 -22.55 21.64
CA GLU A 176 -6.15 -23.15 22.97
C GLU A 176 -6.02 -22.09 24.07
N GLU A 177 -5.03 -21.22 23.96
CA GLU A 177 -4.78 -20.16 24.95
C GLU A 177 -5.94 -19.16 25.00
N LEU A 178 -6.59 -18.90 23.85
CA LEU A 178 -7.73 -17.98 23.75
C LEU A 178 -8.93 -18.44 24.60
N THR A 179 -9.18 -19.74 24.67
CA THR A 179 -10.30 -20.29 25.46
C THR A 179 -10.18 -20.04 26.96
N LYS A 180 -8.97 -19.83 27.44
CA LYS A 180 -8.66 -19.58 28.87
C LYS A 180 -8.85 -18.10 29.25
N GLN A 181 -9.03 -17.22 28.28
CA GLN A 181 -9.09 -15.78 28.53
C GLN A 181 -10.51 -15.25 28.71
N SER A 182 -10.64 -14.19 29.52
CA SER A 182 -11.92 -13.49 29.71
C SER A 182 -12.37 -12.80 28.40
N PRO A 183 -13.67 -12.84 28.06
CA PRO A 183 -14.23 -12.03 26.99
C PRO A 183 -14.48 -10.56 27.37
N VAL A 184 -14.22 -10.19 28.62
CA VAL A 184 -14.36 -8.83 29.14
C VAL A 184 -13.00 -8.17 29.18
N LEU A 185 -12.91 -6.98 28.62
CA LEU A 185 -11.71 -6.13 28.63
C LEU A 185 -12.07 -4.78 29.21
N GLU A 186 -11.31 -4.33 30.20
CA GLU A 186 -11.46 -2.99 30.75
C GLU A 186 -10.65 -1.99 29.92
N LEU A 187 -11.25 -0.84 29.63
CA LEU A 187 -10.57 0.28 28.98
C LEU A 187 -9.45 0.80 29.88
N ASP A 188 -8.29 1.01 29.30
CA ASP A 188 -7.21 1.74 29.94
C ASP A 188 -7.39 3.23 29.64
N ASP A 189 -7.61 4.04 30.67
CA ASP A 189 -7.88 5.48 30.56
C ASP A 189 -6.69 6.28 29.99
N SER A 190 -5.50 5.69 29.91
CA SER A 190 -4.33 6.31 29.26
C SER A 190 -4.41 6.33 27.74
N LEU A 191 -5.27 5.50 27.13
CA LEU A 191 -5.44 5.43 25.69
C LEU A 191 -6.05 6.72 25.15
N ASN A 192 -5.35 7.28 24.19
CA ASN A 192 -5.75 8.50 23.50
C ASN A 192 -5.47 8.38 21.99
N PRO A 193 -5.93 9.32 21.17
CA PRO A 193 -5.72 9.26 19.72
C PRO A 193 -4.24 9.19 19.31
N GLU A 194 -3.32 9.79 20.07
CA GLU A 194 -1.88 9.82 19.80
C GLU A 194 -1.13 8.53 20.21
N THR A 195 -1.84 7.56 20.80
CA THR A 195 -1.27 6.24 21.12
C THR A 195 -0.78 5.57 19.84
N GLU A 196 0.48 5.12 19.84
CA GLU A 196 1.07 4.40 18.69
C GLU A 196 0.31 3.10 18.42
N ALA A 197 -0.02 2.85 17.17
CA ALA A 197 -0.85 1.73 16.77
C ALA A 197 -0.12 0.78 15.81
N LEU A 198 0.66 1.31 14.87
CA LEU A 198 1.24 0.53 13.79
C LEU A 198 2.65 1.04 13.46
N ILE A 199 3.61 0.11 13.31
CA ILE A 199 4.92 0.42 12.73
C ILE A 199 5.09 -0.43 11.48
N VAL A 200 5.11 0.22 10.32
CA VAL A 200 5.34 -0.44 9.03
C VAL A 200 6.77 -0.20 8.57
N TYR A 201 7.51 -1.28 8.37
CA TYR A 201 8.87 -1.19 7.85
C TYR A 201 8.85 -1.06 6.33
N THR A 202 9.33 0.08 5.83
CA THR A 202 9.42 0.36 4.40
C THR A 202 10.81 0.04 3.88
N SER A 203 10.90 -0.54 2.67
CA SER A 203 12.17 -0.78 1.99
C SER A 203 12.73 0.56 1.51
N GLY A 204 13.64 1.14 2.29
CA GLY A 204 14.44 2.28 1.83
C GLY A 204 15.28 1.87 0.61
N THR A 205 15.38 2.75 -0.38
CA THR A 205 16.20 2.52 -1.60
C THR A 205 17.70 2.41 -1.33
N THR A 206 18.15 2.69 -0.12
CA THR A 206 19.59 2.90 0.20
C THR A 206 20.10 2.17 1.45
N GLY A 207 19.33 1.23 2.05
CA GLY A 207 19.80 0.58 3.28
C GLY A 207 18.76 -0.24 4.02
N LEU A 208 18.92 -0.31 5.33
CA LEU A 208 18.00 -1.00 6.23
C LEU A 208 16.60 -0.37 6.20
N PRO A 209 15.53 -1.18 6.39
CA PRO A 209 14.16 -0.67 6.41
C PRO A 209 13.95 0.37 7.51
N LYS A 210 13.12 1.37 7.23
CA LYS A 210 12.70 2.38 8.19
C LYS A 210 11.34 2.04 8.76
N GLY A 211 11.17 2.12 10.07
CA GLY A 211 9.89 1.95 10.74
C GLY A 211 9.06 3.23 10.70
N VAL A 212 7.97 3.22 9.96
CA VAL A 212 6.98 4.31 9.90
C VAL A 212 6.01 4.15 11.07
N VAL A 213 5.98 5.09 12.00
CA VAL A 213 5.12 5.04 13.20
C VAL A 213 3.81 5.77 12.94
N LEU A 214 2.70 5.03 13.06
CA LEU A 214 1.34 5.53 12.90
C LEU A 214 0.59 5.43 14.24
N THR A 215 -0.20 6.46 14.56
CA THR A 215 -1.04 6.52 15.76
C THR A 215 -2.43 5.94 15.49
N GLN A 216 -3.22 5.71 16.55
CA GLN A 216 -4.63 5.36 16.42
C GLN A 216 -5.41 6.46 15.68
N TYR A 217 -5.05 7.72 15.90
CA TYR A 217 -5.62 8.84 15.17
C TYR A 217 -5.36 8.75 13.67
N ASN A 218 -4.10 8.50 13.27
CA ASN A 218 -3.76 8.35 11.86
C ASN A 218 -4.61 7.28 11.18
N LEU A 219 -4.76 6.10 11.81
CA LEU A 219 -5.56 5.00 11.26
C LEU A 219 -7.04 5.38 11.11
N MET A 220 -7.61 6.05 12.12
CA MET A 220 -9.02 6.43 12.13
C MET A 220 -9.32 7.60 11.20
N VAL A 221 -8.47 8.62 11.14
CA VAL A 221 -8.70 9.80 10.29
C VAL A 221 -8.55 9.48 8.81
N ASP A 222 -7.63 8.57 8.45
CA ASP A 222 -7.50 8.11 7.07
C ASP A 222 -8.71 7.25 6.67
N ALA A 223 -9.17 6.35 7.56
CA ALA A 223 -10.39 5.57 7.36
C ALA A 223 -11.65 6.47 7.23
N ASP A 224 -11.73 7.56 7.98
CA ASP A 224 -12.79 8.57 7.86
C ASP A 224 -12.76 9.24 6.48
N GLY A 225 -11.60 9.74 6.07
CA GLY A 225 -11.39 10.37 4.76
C GLY A 225 -11.73 9.43 3.61
N ILE A 226 -11.23 8.19 3.64
CA ILE A 226 -11.53 7.16 2.63
C ILE A 226 -13.02 6.85 2.62
N SER A 227 -13.65 6.66 3.78
CA SER A 227 -15.08 6.33 3.85
C SER A 227 -15.96 7.43 3.28
N LYS A 228 -15.67 8.69 3.59
CA LYS A 228 -16.37 9.87 3.05
C LYS A 228 -16.19 9.97 1.54
N TRP A 229 -14.94 9.84 1.05
CA TRP A 229 -14.62 9.97 -0.36
C TRP A 229 -15.35 8.95 -1.24
N HIS A 230 -15.33 7.71 -0.81
CA HIS A 230 -15.97 6.61 -1.54
C HIS A 230 -17.43 6.38 -1.15
N GLY A 231 -17.99 7.18 -0.25
CA GLY A 231 -19.36 7.01 0.24
C GLY A 231 -19.58 5.64 0.88
N ILE A 232 -18.61 5.17 1.69
CA ILE A 232 -18.68 3.87 2.37
C ILE A 232 -19.48 4.04 3.65
N THR A 233 -20.55 3.27 3.78
CA THR A 233 -21.46 3.34 4.91
C THR A 233 -21.91 1.95 5.33
N LYS A 234 -22.63 1.86 6.45
CA LYS A 234 -23.31 0.63 6.89
C LYS A 234 -24.06 -0.04 5.74
N GLY A 235 -23.93 -1.35 5.63
CA GLY A 235 -24.57 -2.16 4.58
C GLY A 235 -23.69 -2.32 3.32
N ASN A 236 -22.58 -1.60 3.21
CA ASN A 236 -21.61 -1.88 2.17
C ASN A 236 -20.73 -3.09 2.52
N VAL A 237 -20.13 -3.69 1.50
CA VAL A 237 -19.18 -4.78 1.61
C VAL A 237 -17.89 -4.39 0.88
N MET A 238 -16.76 -4.43 1.58
CA MET A 238 -15.44 -4.23 1.00
C MET A 238 -14.70 -5.55 0.89
N MET A 239 -13.92 -5.74 -0.18
CA MET A 239 -13.09 -6.94 -0.34
C MET A 239 -11.61 -6.62 -0.21
N CYS A 240 -10.91 -7.40 0.60
CA CYS A 240 -9.46 -7.40 0.78
C CYS A 240 -8.83 -8.55 0.00
N VAL A 241 -7.97 -8.23 -0.96
CA VAL A 241 -7.14 -9.17 -1.72
C VAL A 241 -5.65 -8.83 -1.61
N LEU A 242 -5.33 -7.70 -0.97
CA LEU A 242 -3.97 -7.22 -0.75
C LEU A 242 -3.42 -7.70 0.59
N PRO A 243 -2.09 -7.82 0.73
CA PRO A 243 -1.47 -8.22 1.99
C PRO A 243 -1.77 -7.24 3.12
N ILE A 244 -2.27 -7.75 4.25
CA ILE A 244 -2.62 -6.93 5.42
C ILE A 244 -1.41 -6.50 6.26
N HIS A 245 -0.21 -6.91 5.92
CA HIS A 245 1.02 -6.36 6.50
C HIS A 245 1.43 -5.03 5.86
N HIS A 246 0.74 -4.59 4.81
CA HIS A 246 0.86 -3.27 4.21
C HIS A 246 -0.36 -2.41 4.55
N VAL A 247 -0.14 -1.09 4.63
CA VAL A 247 -1.18 -0.11 4.99
C VAL A 247 -2.42 -0.16 4.08
N ASN A 248 -2.28 -0.48 2.80
CA ASN A 248 -3.45 -0.62 1.92
C ASN A 248 -4.38 -1.75 2.41
N GLY A 249 -3.83 -2.93 2.71
CA GLY A 249 -4.62 -4.02 3.31
C GLY A 249 -5.18 -3.65 4.68
N THR A 250 -4.34 -3.08 5.56
CA THR A 250 -4.74 -2.77 6.94
C THR A 250 -5.71 -1.61 7.04
N VAL A 251 -5.44 -0.49 6.37
CA VAL A 251 -6.25 0.74 6.55
C VAL A 251 -7.45 0.74 5.62
N VAL A 252 -7.26 0.58 4.31
CA VAL A 252 -8.36 0.68 3.34
C VAL A 252 -9.37 -0.44 3.53
N THR A 253 -8.89 -1.67 3.73
CA THR A 253 -9.80 -2.83 3.66
C THR A 253 -10.10 -3.49 5.01
N ILE A 254 -9.47 -3.05 6.12
CA ILE A 254 -9.78 -3.54 7.47
C ILE A 254 -10.28 -2.39 8.36
N MET A 255 -9.48 -1.32 8.53
CA MET A 255 -9.85 -0.21 9.41
C MET A 255 -11.05 0.57 8.87
N THR A 256 -11.09 0.86 7.56
CA THR A 256 -12.20 1.60 6.95
C THR A 256 -13.55 0.89 7.10
N PRO A 257 -13.70 -0.43 6.82
CA PRO A 257 -14.94 -1.16 7.12
C PRO A 257 -15.35 -1.09 8.59
N MET A 258 -14.43 -1.31 9.52
CA MET A 258 -14.71 -1.20 10.96
C MET A 258 -15.17 0.21 11.33
N TYR A 259 -14.47 1.24 10.83
CA TYR A 259 -14.79 2.65 11.09
C TYR A 259 -16.17 3.04 10.53
N ALA A 260 -16.47 2.66 9.30
CA ALA A 260 -17.75 2.95 8.63
C ALA A 260 -18.91 2.07 9.12
N GLY A 261 -18.63 0.90 9.71
CA GLY A 261 -19.62 -0.10 10.12
C GLY A 261 -20.15 -0.92 8.97
N CYS A 262 -19.31 -1.25 8.01
CA CYS A 262 -19.62 -2.13 6.88
C CYS A 262 -18.89 -3.50 7.02
N SER A 263 -19.18 -4.42 6.10
CA SER A 263 -18.60 -5.77 6.13
C SER A 263 -17.29 -5.85 5.34
N LEU A 264 -16.41 -6.74 5.75
CA LEU A 264 -15.16 -7.09 5.10
C LEU A 264 -15.18 -8.52 4.58
N VAL A 265 -14.81 -8.72 3.32
CA VAL A 265 -14.47 -10.03 2.74
C VAL A 265 -12.95 -10.13 2.65
N LEU A 266 -12.35 -10.87 3.56
CA LEU A 266 -10.90 -11.08 3.62
C LEU A 266 -10.52 -12.33 2.84
N ASN A 267 -9.68 -12.18 1.82
CA ASN A 267 -9.11 -13.31 1.09
C ASN A 267 -7.71 -13.63 1.61
N GLN A 268 -7.40 -14.91 1.79
CA GLN A 268 -6.05 -15.35 2.18
C GLN A 268 -5.02 -14.88 1.16
N LYS A 269 -5.33 -15.06 -0.13
CA LYS A 269 -4.53 -14.59 -1.27
C LYS A 269 -5.45 -14.11 -2.39
N PHE A 270 -4.87 -13.37 -3.33
CA PHE A 270 -5.53 -13.04 -4.59
C PHE A 270 -5.50 -14.23 -5.55
N HIS A 271 -6.65 -14.53 -6.17
CA HIS A 271 -6.80 -15.53 -7.21
C HIS A 271 -7.67 -14.97 -8.35
N THR A 272 -7.18 -15.00 -9.58
CA THR A 272 -7.88 -14.44 -10.74
C THR A 272 -9.17 -15.18 -11.05
N ASP A 273 -9.17 -16.50 -10.90
CA ASP A 273 -10.30 -17.39 -11.20
C ASP A 273 -11.50 -17.22 -10.26
N THR A 274 -11.25 -16.87 -8.99
CA THR A 274 -12.30 -16.68 -7.98
C THR A 274 -12.66 -15.22 -7.71
N PHE A 275 -11.89 -14.27 -8.26
CA PHE A 275 -12.04 -12.84 -7.95
C PHE A 275 -13.47 -12.33 -8.23
N PHE A 276 -13.93 -12.45 -9.46
CA PHE A 276 -15.25 -11.97 -9.84
C PHE A 276 -16.40 -12.80 -9.24
N GLN A 277 -16.19 -14.10 -9.05
CA GLN A 277 -17.14 -14.95 -8.35
C GLN A 277 -17.39 -14.42 -6.93
N ARG A 278 -16.32 -14.11 -6.17
CA ARG A 278 -16.45 -13.58 -4.81
C ARG A 278 -17.07 -12.19 -4.77
N LEU A 279 -16.77 -11.32 -5.75
CA LEU A 279 -17.46 -10.03 -5.88
C LEU A 279 -18.99 -10.20 -5.95
N ARG A 280 -19.47 -11.21 -6.70
CA ARG A 280 -20.89 -11.49 -6.88
C ARG A 280 -21.49 -12.16 -5.64
N GLU A 281 -20.88 -13.24 -5.14
CA GLU A 281 -21.42 -14.05 -4.04
C GLU A 281 -21.55 -13.24 -2.75
N GLU A 282 -20.63 -12.35 -2.49
CA GLU A 282 -20.60 -11.54 -1.27
C GLU A 282 -21.21 -10.14 -1.48
N ASN A 283 -21.78 -9.84 -2.66
CA ASN A 283 -22.34 -8.53 -3.00
C ASN A 283 -21.36 -7.37 -2.72
N VAL A 284 -20.11 -7.55 -3.09
CA VAL A 284 -19.03 -6.59 -2.83
C VAL A 284 -19.31 -5.27 -3.56
N ASN A 285 -19.17 -4.16 -2.86
CA ASN A 285 -19.34 -2.82 -3.43
C ASN A 285 -18.02 -2.22 -3.92
N ILE A 286 -16.93 -2.45 -3.19
CA ILE A 286 -15.61 -1.85 -3.45
C ILE A 286 -14.52 -2.89 -3.14
N VAL A 287 -13.51 -2.91 -3.99
CA VAL A 287 -12.27 -3.67 -3.75
C VAL A 287 -11.06 -2.76 -3.94
N SER A 288 -10.02 -2.94 -3.13
CA SER A 288 -8.74 -2.26 -3.33
C SER A 288 -7.73 -3.22 -3.94
N VAL A 289 -7.07 -2.77 -5.02
CA VAL A 289 -6.08 -3.53 -5.77
C VAL A 289 -4.84 -2.69 -6.09
N VAL A 290 -3.81 -3.34 -6.58
CA VAL A 290 -2.63 -2.70 -7.20
C VAL A 290 -2.66 -2.92 -8.72
N PRO A 291 -1.98 -2.08 -9.54
CA PRO A 291 -1.99 -2.21 -11.00
C PRO A 291 -1.63 -3.62 -11.51
N THR A 292 -0.69 -4.29 -10.86
CA THR A 292 -0.29 -5.66 -11.23
C THR A 292 -1.46 -6.65 -11.17
N LEU A 293 -2.38 -6.51 -10.21
CA LEU A 293 -3.56 -7.38 -10.14
C LEU A 293 -4.53 -7.12 -11.29
N LEU A 294 -4.66 -5.87 -11.73
CA LEU A 294 -5.44 -5.54 -12.94
C LEU A 294 -4.83 -6.17 -14.18
N GLN A 295 -3.49 -6.16 -14.30
CA GLN A 295 -2.78 -6.83 -15.40
C GLN A 295 -3.05 -8.33 -15.41
N PHE A 296 -3.00 -8.99 -14.24
CA PHE A 296 -3.29 -10.42 -14.13
C PHE A 296 -4.74 -10.74 -14.55
N LEU A 297 -5.71 -9.92 -14.12
CA LEU A 297 -7.10 -10.08 -14.53
C LEU A 297 -7.26 -9.90 -16.06
N CYS A 298 -6.68 -8.85 -16.63
CA CYS A 298 -6.72 -8.63 -18.08
C CYS A 298 -6.12 -9.81 -18.84
N HIS A 299 -4.96 -10.31 -18.41
CA HIS A 299 -4.30 -11.42 -19.07
C HIS A 299 -5.10 -12.73 -19.00
N ASP A 300 -5.60 -13.07 -17.80
CA ASP A 300 -6.33 -14.32 -17.58
C ASP A 300 -7.69 -14.36 -18.32
N TYR A 301 -8.34 -13.20 -18.48
CA TYR A 301 -9.64 -13.11 -19.14
C TYR A 301 -9.59 -12.73 -20.62
N GLU A 302 -8.43 -12.42 -21.19
CA GLU A 302 -8.29 -12.01 -22.60
C GLU A 302 -8.81 -13.08 -23.58
N SER A 303 -8.61 -14.36 -23.24
CA SER A 303 -9.10 -15.52 -24.02
C SER A 303 -10.53 -15.97 -23.65
N LYS A 304 -11.15 -15.38 -22.60
CA LYS A 304 -12.41 -15.83 -22.00
C LYS A 304 -13.59 -14.87 -22.28
N SER A 305 -13.74 -14.40 -23.53
CA SER A 305 -14.68 -13.34 -23.90
C SER A 305 -16.13 -13.57 -23.47
N GLU A 306 -16.64 -14.82 -23.45
CA GLU A 306 -18.00 -15.14 -23.00
C GLU A 306 -18.16 -15.08 -21.47
N GLU A 307 -17.09 -15.37 -20.71
CA GLU A 307 -17.08 -15.22 -19.25
C GLU A 307 -17.04 -13.73 -18.87
N VAL A 308 -16.28 -12.90 -19.57
CA VAL A 308 -16.22 -11.45 -19.37
C VAL A 308 -17.60 -10.81 -19.51
N LYS A 309 -18.38 -11.18 -20.54
CA LYS A 309 -19.76 -10.69 -20.72
C LYS A 309 -20.69 -11.02 -19.54
N ARG A 310 -20.45 -12.14 -18.84
CA ARG A 310 -21.20 -12.52 -17.63
C ARG A 310 -20.76 -11.74 -16.39
N LEU A 311 -19.56 -11.16 -16.40
CA LEU A 311 -19.03 -10.38 -15.28
C LEU A 311 -19.61 -8.97 -15.19
N SER A 312 -20.20 -8.46 -16.27
CA SER A 312 -20.93 -7.18 -16.28
C SER A 312 -22.17 -7.16 -15.35
N ASP A 313 -22.60 -8.33 -14.85
CA ASP A 313 -23.72 -8.44 -13.89
C ASP A 313 -23.20 -8.47 -12.44
N LEU A 314 -22.71 -7.33 -11.97
CA LEU A 314 -22.30 -7.08 -10.60
C LEU A 314 -23.11 -5.92 -10.01
N PRO A 315 -24.41 -6.12 -9.72
CA PRO A 315 -25.33 -5.02 -9.42
C PRO A 315 -24.97 -4.24 -8.15
N ALA A 316 -24.27 -4.84 -7.22
CA ALA A 316 -23.82 -4.20 -5.99
C ALA A 316 -22.47 -3.47 -6.15
N PHE A 317 -21.69 -3.81 -7.18
CA PHE A 317 -20.33 -3.33 -7.35
C PHE A 317 -20.32 -1.89 -7.88
N ARG A 318 -19.48 -1.05 -7.31
CA ARG A 318 -19.41 0.38 -7.62
C ARG A 318 -18.13 0.74 -8.40
N HIS A 319 -16.98 0.44 -7.84
CA HIS A 319 -15.67 0.74 -8.45
C HIS A 319 -14.53 0.00 -7.77
N ILE A 320 -13.38 0.03 -8.42
CA ILE A 320 -12.10 -0.46 -7.91
C ILE A 320 -11.27 0.72 -7.40
N ILE A 321 -10.77 0.64 -6.17
CA ILE A 321 -9.69 1.51 -5.70
C ILE A 321 -8.38 0.93 -6.22
N CYS A 322 -7.58 1.71 -6.95
CA CYS A 322 -6.28 1.28 -7.46
C CYS A 322 -5.19 2.27 -7.08
N GLY A 323 -4.11 1.78 -6.49
CA GLY A 323 -2.96 2.60 -6.10
C GLY A 323 -1.76 1.77 -5.67
N ALA A 324 -0.86 2.39 -4.94
CA ALA A 324 0.38 1.77 -4.40
C ALA A 324 1.40 1.27 -5.45
N GLY A 325 1.14 1.41 -6.73
CA GLY A 325 2.03 1.04 -7.83
C GLY A 325 1.81 1.95 -9.05
N PRO A 326 2.71 1.92 -10.03
CA PRO A 326 2.55 2.70 -11.25
C PRO A 326 1.35 2.15 -12.05
N LEU A 327 0.35 2.98 -12.25
CA LEU A 327 -0.79 2.71 -13.13
C LEU A 327 -0.53 3.42 -14.45
N THR A 328 -0.74 2.73 -15.58
CA THR A 328 -0.55 3.26 -16.94
C THR A 328 -1.88 3.62 -17.58
N CYS A 329 -1.89 4.63 -18.47
CA CYS A 329 -3.08 4.98 -19.24
C CYS A 329 -3.59 3.79 -20.06
N GLU A 330 -2.67 2.99 -20.62
CA GLU A 330 -3.02 1.80 -21.38
C GLU A 330 -3.73 0.75 -20.52
N LEU A 331 -3.22 0.47 -19.31
CA LEU A 331 -3.84 -0.50 -18.41
C LEU A 331 -5.24 -0.05 -17.96
N VAL A 332 -5.41 1.24 -17.64
CA VAL A 332 -6.74 1.82 -17.34
C VAL A 332 -7.70 1.57 -18.49
N HIS A 333 -7.30 1.97 -19.70
CA HIS A 333 -8.12 1.84 -20.89
C HIS A 333 -8.46 0.37 -21.20
N LYS A 334 -7.46 -0.52 -21.13
CA LYS A 334 -7.65 -1.96 -21.36
C LYS A 334 -8.62 -2.56 -20.35
N PHE A 335 -8.41 -2.30 -19.06
CA PHE A 335 -9.23 -2.87 -17.98
C PHE A 335 -10.67 -2.37 -18.03
N GLU A 336 -10.88 -1.05 -18.10
CA GLU A 336 -12.23 -0.47 -18.11
C GLU A 336 -13.03 -0.87 -19.35
N ASN A 337 -12.39 -0.93 -20.53
CA ASN A 337 -13.07 -1.42 -21.74
C ASN A 337 -13.38 -2.91 -21.69
N MET A 338 -12.51 -3.73 -21.09
CA MET A 338 -12.70 -5.17 -20.99
C MET A 338 -13.83 -5.53 -20.03
N PHE A 339 -13.84 -4.92 -18.85
CA PHE A 339 -14.73 -5.33 -17.75
C PHE A 339 -15.91 -4.38 -17.50
N GLY A 340 -15.87 -3.17 -18.04
CA GLY A 340 -16.89 -2.13 -17.74
C GLY A 340 -16.86 -1.65 -16.29
N LEU A 341 -15.75 -1.89 -15.57
CA LEU A 341 -15.59 -1.55 -14.16
C LEU A 341 -14.69 -0.33 -14.00
N LYS A 342 -15.20 0.68 -13.29
CA LYS A 342 -14.52 1.96 -13.08
C LYS A 342 -13.33 1.85 -12.12
N ILE A 343 -12.18 2.41 -12.48
CA ILE A 343 -11.00 2.54 -11.64
C ILE A 343 -10.99 3.91 -10.96
N VAL A 344 -10.99 3.93 -9.64
CA VAL A 344 -10.71 5.14 -8.85
C VAL A 344 -9.24 5.09 -8.44
N HIS A 345 -8.41 5.81 -9.20
CA HIS A 345 -6.98 5.89 -8.94
C HIS A 345 -6.70 6.78 -7.74
N GLY A 346 -5.78 6.35 -6.87
CA GLY A 346 -5.37 7.10 -5.70
C GLY A 346 -3.89 6.95 -5.39
N TYR A 347 -3.38 7.86 -4.57
CA TYR A 347 -1.99 7.89 -4.19
C TYR A 347 -1.83 8.16 -2.69
N GLY A 348 -0.83 7.52 -2.13
CA GLY A 348 -0.36 7.71 -0.78
C GLY A 348 0.79 6.76 -0.47
N LEU A 349 1.35 6.90 0.70
CA LEU A 349 2.51 6.18 1.18
C LEU A 349 2.22 5.60 2.58
N SER A 350 3.09 4.73 3.07
CA SER A 350 3.03 4.30 4.47
C SER A 350 3.15 5.49 5.42
N GLU A 351 3.93 6.49 5.03
CA GLU A 351 4.17 7.73 5.75
C GLU A 351 2.96 8.68 5.79
N THR A 352 1.98 8.48 4.92
CA THR A 352 0.68 9.18 4.96
C THR A 352 -0.45 8.21 5.30
N THR A 353 -0.17 7.25 6.17
CA THR A 353 -1.03 6.17 6.63
C THR A 353 -1.47 5.24 5.51
N CYS A 354 -2.12 5.75 4.45
CA CYS A 354 -2.39 5.00 3.21
C CYS A 354 -2.63 5.93 2.02
N TYR A 355 -3.74 6.68 2.02
CA TYR A 355 -4.11 7.49 0.88
C TYR A 355 -4.22 8.99 1.22
N SER A 356 -3.61 9.82 0.37
CA SER A 356 -3.67 11.28 0.47
C SER A 356 -4.59 11.91 -0.57
N CYS A 357 -4.83 11.24 -1.68
CA CYS A 357 -5.70 11.73 -2.75
C CYS A 357 -6.31 10.60 -3.57
N PHE A 358 -7.39 10.93 -4.28
CA PHE A 358 -8.07 10.04 -5.23
C PHE A 358 -8.68 10.83 -6.38
N ILE A 359 -8.89 10.16 -7.51
CA ILE A 359 -9.84 10.61 -8.54
C ILE A 359 -11.25 10.62 -7.92
N PRO A 360 -12.05 11.68 -8.13
CA PRO A 360 -13.44 11.69 -7.68
C PRO A 360 -14.25 10.56 -8.33
N PRO A 361 -14.99 9.75 -7.53
CA PRO A 361 -15.73 8.60 -8.07
C PRO A 361 -16.99 9.00 -8.88
N ASP A 362 -17.45 10.22 -8.71
CA ASP A 362 -18.68 10.78 -9.31
C ASP A 362 -18.45 11.60 -10.60
N LEU A 363 -17.22 11.61 -11.12
CA LEU A 363 -16.93 12.27 -12.40
C LEU A 363 -17.78 11.70 -13.54
N SER A 364 -18.13 12.59 -14.49
CA SER A 364 -18.68 12.14 -15.76
C SER A 364 -17.71 11.19 -16.47
N GLU A 365 -18.22 10.33 -17.35
CA GLU A 365 -17.37 9.40 -18.11
C GLU A 365 -16.31 10.15 -18.94
N ALA A 366 -16.65 11.29 -19.49
CA ALA A 366 -15.74 12.13 -20.26
C ALA A 366 -14.62 12.72 -19.38
N ASP A 367 -14.97 13.27 -18.20
CA ASP A 367 -13.97 13.83 -17.28
C ASP A 367 -13.10 12.73 -16.66
N HIS A 368 -13.69 11.59 -16.32
CA HIS A 368 -12.95 10.44 -15.82
C HIS A 368 -11.88 10.00 -16.83
N ARG A 369 -12.26 9.83 -18.10
CA ARG A 369 -11.31 9.51 -19.18
C ARG A 369 -10.25 10.58 -19.36
N ARG A 370 -10.65 11.86 -19.37
CA ARG A 370 -9.73 12.98 -19.52
C ARG A 370 -8.63 12.96 -18.46
N TRP A 371 -9.00 12.81 -17.16
CA TRP A 371 -8.03 12.83 -16.07
C TRP A 371 -7.13 11.60 -16.03
N LEU A 372 -7.57 10.47 -16.54
CA LEU A 372 -6.80 9.22 -16.53
C LEU A 372 -5.99 8.99 -17.81
N ASN A 373 -6.27 9.70 -18.94
CA ASN A 373 -5.64 9.35 -20.22
C ASN A 373 -5.01 10.52 -20.99
N ASP A 374 -5.48 11.78 -20.83
CA ASP A 374 -5.14 12.84 -21.77
C ASP A 374 -3.85 13.60 -21.45
N TYR A 375 -3.22 13.34 -20.29
CA TYR A 375 -2.06 14.11 -19.82
C TYR A 375 -0.74 13.33 -19.82
N GLY A 376 -0.70 12.17 -20.48
CA GLY A 376 0.49 11.30 -20.58
C GLY A 376 0.74 10.43 -19.34
N PHE A 377 0.04 10.71 -18.24
CA PHE A 377 0.02 9.94 -17.00
C PHE A 377 -1.39 9.92 -16.45
N PRO A 378 -1.85 8.83 -15.83
CA PRO A 378 -3.10 8.85 -15.07
C PRO A 378 -2.95 9.80 -13.88
N SER A 379 -3.90 10.73 -13.73
CA SER A 379 -3.93 11.55 -12.53
C SER A 379 -4.13 10.66 -11.29
N ILE A 380 -3.45 11.00 -10.19
CA ILE A 380 -3.67 10.43 -8.87
C ILE A 380 -4.83 11.10 -8.12
N GLY A 381 -5.48 12.08 -8.75
CA GLY A 381 -6.65 12.78 -8.23
C GLY A 381 -6.34 14.04 -7.43
N ILE A 382 -7.29 14.40 -6.58
CA ILE A 382 -7.24 15.57 -5.72
C ILE A 382 -7.13 15.13 -4.25
N ALA A 383 -6.56 15.98 -3.39
CA ALA A 383 -6.41 15.69 -1.96
C ALA A 383 -7.76 15.38 -1.30
N ILE A 384 -7.81 14.33 -0.47
CA ILE A 384 -8.97 14.03 0.37
C ILE A 384 -8.98 14.91 1.63
N GLU A 385 -10.12 15.02 2.29
CA GLU A 385 -10.37 15.98 3.38
C GLU A 385 -9.25 16.07 4.45
N PRO A 386 -8.64 14.96 4.96
CA PRO A 386 -7.60 15.07 5.96
C PRO A 386 -6.22 15.48 5.42
N ASN A 387 -6.13 15.87 4.15
CA ASN A 387 -4.87 16.20 3.49
C ASN A 387 -4.92 17.52 2.71
N GLU A 388 -3.74 18.11 2.59
CA GLU A 388 -3.39 19.19 1.70
C GLU A 388 -2.16 18.77 0.90
N MET A 389 -2.16 19.00 -0.41
CA MET A 389 -1.07 18.60 -1.29
C MET A 389 -0.62 19.77 -2.16
N ASP A 390 0.68 19.80 -2.47
CA ASP A 390 1.26 20.80 -3.36
C ASP A 390 2.47 20.23 -4.13
N ILE A 391 3.01 21.01 -5.07
CA ILE A 391 4.25 20.72 -5.79
C ILE A 391 5.28 21.77 -5.39
N HIS A 392 6.41 21.32 -4.84
CA HIS A 392 7.47 22.20 -4.37
C HIS A 392 8.80 22.00 -5.10
N ASP A 393 9.59 23.07 -5.15
CA ASP A 393 10.98 23.00 -5.57
C ASP A 393 11.91 22.48 -4.44
N ASP A 394 13.22 22.47 -4.69
CA ASP A 394 14.24 22.06 -3.73
C ASP A 394 14.42 23.02 -2.53
N LYS A 395 13.81 24.21 -2.60
CA LYS A 395 13.82 25.24 -1.54
C LYS A 395 12.51 25.26 -0.75
N GLY A 396 11.60 24.34 -1.00
CA GLY A 396 10.30 24.28 -0.35
C GLY A 396 9.31 25.33 -0.81
N GLN A 397 9.49 25.92 -2.01
CA GLN A 397 8.57 26.89 -2.57
C GLN A 397 7.57 26.22 -3.50
N SER A 398 6.29 26.62 -3.39
CA SER A 398 5.22 26.13 -4.26
C SER A 398 5.48 26.51 -5.71
N LEU A 399 5.26 25.56 -6.61
CA LEU A 399 5.43 25.71 -8.03
C LEU A 399 4.08 25.95 -8.74
N PRO A 400 4.06 26.67 -9.88
CA PRO A 400 2.85 26.88 -10.65
C PRO A 400 2.37 25.60 -11.34
N GLU A 401 1.14 25.63 -11.84
CA GLU A 401 0.56 24.58 -12.68
C GLU A 401 1.51 24.19 -13.81
N ASP A 402 1.55 22.89 -14.14
CA ASP A 402 2.44 22.26 -15.13
C ASP A 402 3.95 22.24 -14.79
N ALA A 403 4.39 22.96 -13.77
CA ALA A 403 5.78 22.87 -13.33
C ALA A 403 6.03 21.56 -12.57
N ARG A 404 7.15 20.89 -12.90
CA ARG A 404 7.58 19.66 -12.22
C ARG A 404 8.34 19.98 -10.95
N GLY A 405 8.03 19.28 -9.88
CA GLY A 405 8.69 19.37 -8.59
C GLY A 405 8.33 18.20 -7.71
N GLU A 406 8.70 18.26 -6.45
CA GLU A 406 8.35 17.21 -5.48
C GLU A 406 6.91 17.35 -5.02
N ILE A 407 6.17 16.26 -5.02
CA ILE A 407 4.86 16.16 -4.39
C ILE A 407 5.06 16.24 -2.88
N VAL A 408 4.46 17.23 -2.24
CA VAL A 408 4.52 17.42 -0.79
C VAL A 408 3.13 17.36 -0.18
N ILE A 409 3.05 16.86 1.06
CA ILE A 409 1.79 16.55 1.71
C ILE A 409 1.79 17.13 3.13
N ARG A 410 0.70 17.78 3.50
CA ARG A 410 0.29 17.97 4.89
C ARG A 410 -0.94 17.12 5.14
N GLY A 411 -1.02 16.52 6.32
CA GLY A 411 -2.12 15.63 6.58
C GLY A 411 -2.25 15.26 8.05
N HIS A 412 -3.49 15.16 8.49
CA HIS A 412 -3.81 14.57 9.79
C HIS A 412 -3.47 13.06 9.81
N ASN A 413 -3.38 12.44 8.63
CA ASN A 413 -2.94 11.06 8.42
C ASN A 413 -1.43 10.92 8.17
N VAL A 414 -0.65 12.01 8.18
CA VAL A 414 0.82 11.94 8.11
C VAL A 414 1.36 11.26 9.35
N MET A 415 2.34 10.37 9.17
CA MET A 415 2.97 9.59 10.23
C MET A 415 3.48 10.45 11.39
N LYS A 416 3.55 9.86 12.58
CA LYS A 416 4.12 10.51 13.75
C LYS A 416 5.62 10.82 13.55
N TYR A 417 6.39 9.82 13.07
CA TYR A 417 7.81 9.93 12.73
C TYR A 417 8.34 8.58 12.17
N TYR A 418 9.58 8.57 11.68
CA TYR A 418 10.38 7.35 11.53
C TYR A 418 10.99 6.94 12.86
N ASP A 419 10.76 5.68 13.25
CA ASP A 419 11.28 5.13 14.52
C ASP A 419 12.80 5.13 14.54
N GLU A 420 13.39 5.63 15.65
CA GLU A 420 14.83 5.69 15.91
C GLU A 420 15.69 6.25 14.75
N ASN A 421 15.14 7.16 13.92
CA ASN A 421 15.84 7.71 12.75
C ASN A 421 15.70 9.25 12.65
N ALA A 422 16.48 9.96 13.47
CA ALA A 422 16.43 11.42 13.54
C ALA A 422 16.81 12.10 12.21
N GLU A 423 17.80 11.59 11.48
CA GLU A 423 18.24 12.14 10.18
C GLU A 423 17.13 12.03 9.13
N ALA A 424 16.45 10.88 9.06
CA ALA A 424 15.36 10.70 8.12
C ALA A 424 14.17 11.62 8.46
N ASN A 425 13.87 11.82 9.75
CA ASN A 425 12.81 12.72 10.19
C ASN A 425 13.14 14.17 9.82
N ASP A 426 14.35 14.65 10.08
CA ASP A 426 14.77 16.00 9.76
C ASP A 426 14.61 16.30 8.26
N LYS A 427 15.11 15.41 7.41
CA LYS A 427 15.03 15.54 5.96
C LYS A 427 13.61 15.44 5.40
N THR A 428 12.80 14.52 5.93
CA THR A 428 11.47 14.23 5.39
C THR A 428 10.46 15.32 5.73
N PHE A 429 10.62 16.04 6.85
CA PHE A 429 9.73 17.12 7.28
C PHE A 429 10.32 18.51 7.05
N GLU A 430 11.36 18.62 6.23
CA GLU A 430 11.95 19.91 5.86
C GLU A 430 10.88 20.86 5.27
N PHE A 431 10.94 22.13 5.65
CA PHE A 431 9.97 23.19 5.29
C PHE A 431 8.54 23.02 5.84
N GLY A 432 8.32 22.09 6.78
CA GLY A 432 7.00 21.89 7.42
C GLY A 432 5.98 21.20 6.51
N TRP A 433 6.45 20.36 5.59
CA TRP A 433 5.69 19.44 4.76
C TRP A 433 6.31 18.06 4.83
N PHE A 434 5.49 17.04 4.72
CA PHE A 434 6.01 15.70 4.41
C PHE A 434 6.47 15.68 2.97
N ARG A 435 7.75 15.43 2.75
CA ARG A 435 8.40 15.33 1.44
C ARG A 435 8.36 13.88 0.95
N SER A 436 7.57 13.64 -0.10
CA SER A 436 7.27 12.27 -0.55
C SER A 436 8.45 11.57 -1.23
N GLY A 437 9.36 12.35 -1.82
CA GLY A 437 10.40 11.85 -2.71
C GLY A 437 9.88 11.46 -4.10
N ASP A 438 8.62 11.76 -4.40
CA ASP A 438 8.02 11.55 -5.72
C ASP A 438 7.97 12.87 -6.50
N GLU A 439 8.43 12.84 -7.77
CA GLU A 439 8.30 13.96 -8.70
C GLU A 439 6.90 13.94 -9.32
N GLY A 440 6.34 15.12 -9.50
CA GLY A 440 5.05 15.27 -10.15
C GLY A 440 4.76 16.70 -10.60
N PHE A 441 3.55 16.91 -11.08
CA PHE A 441 2.99 18.22 -11.40
C PHE A 441 1.50 18.23 -11.08
N CYS A 442 0.87 19.41 -11.15
CA CYS A 442 -0.59 19.49 -11.00
C CYS A 442 -1.22 20.27 -12.16
N LYS A 443 -2.52 20.01 -12.37
CA LYS A 443 -3.40 20.76 -13.25
C LYS A 443 -4.68 21.12 -12.52
N CYS A 444 -5.19 22.33 -12.77
CA CYS A 444 -6.44 22.77 -12.20
C CYS A 444 -7.63 22.43 -13.11
N ASP A 445 -8.75 22.08 -12.50
CA ASP A 445 -10.03 22.03 -13.20
C ASP A 445 -10.70 23.42 -13.21
N GLU A 446 -11.90 23.52 -13.82
CA GLU A 446 -12.67 24.76 -13.90
C GLU A 446 -13.10 25.31 -12.52
N GLN A 447 -13.09 24.47 -11.48
CA GLN A 447 -13.41 24.83 -10.09
C GLN A 447 -12.17 25.21 -9.29
N GLY A 448 -10.96 25.16 -9.90
CA GLY A 448 -9.69 25.43 -9.24
C GLY A 448 -9.16 24.29 -8.38
N ARG A 449 -9.71 23.06 -8.48
CA ARG A 449 -9.22 21.89 -7.76
C ARG A 449 -7.97 21.37 -8.46
N LYS A 450 -6.89 21.16 -7.69
CA LYS A 450 -5.62 20.65 -8.19
C LYS A 450 -5.67 19.13 -8.37
N TYR A 451 -5.59 18.64 -9.58
CA TYR A 451 -5.36 17.24 -9.93
C TYR A 451 -3.87 16.99 -10.05
N PHE A 452 -3.35 16.05 -9.30
CA PHE A 452 -1.94 15.72 -9.25
C PHE A 452 -1.59 14.56 -10.18
N PHE A 453 -0.33 14.55 -10.66
CA PHE A 453 0.23 13.53 -11.54
C PHE A 453 1.63 13.17 -11.05
N ILE A 454 1.94 11.86 -11.00
CA ILE A 454 3.28 11.37 -10.67
C ILE A 454 4.04 11.12 -11.95
N THR A 455 5.28 11.63 -12.02
CA THR A 455 6.18 11.40 -13.14
C THR A 455 7.29 10.40 -12.80
N GLY A 456 7.63 10.24 -11.52
CA GLY A 456 8.61 9.26 -11.07
C GLY A 456 9.05 9.46 -9.63
N ARG A 457 10.04 8.67 -9.21
CA ARG A 457 10.76 8.86 -7.96
C ARG A 457 11.95 9.78 -8.17
N LEU A 458 12.14 10.79 -7.34
CA LEU A 458 13.28 11.71 -7.43
C LEU A 458 14.63 10.98 -7.43
N LYS A 459 14.74 9.88 -6.66
CA LYS A 459 15.96 9.05 -6.58
C LYS A 459 16.10 8.05 -7.74
N GLU A 460 15.08 7.88 -8.57
CA GLU A 460 15.06 6.97 -9.71
C GLU A 460 15.10 7.73 -11.03
N LEU A 461 15.08 9.07 -11.00
CA LEU A 461 15.28 9.89 -12.20
C LEU A 461 16.60 9.53 -12.85
N ILE A 462 16.59 9.36 -14.15
CA ILE A 462 17.78 9.12 -14.95
C ILE A 462 18.40 10.48 -15.29
N ILE A 463 19.64 10.69 -14.83
CA ILE A 463 20.31 11.99 -15.00
C ILE A 463 21.24 11.91 -16.20
N ARG A 464 20.71 12.20 -17.38
CA ARG A 464 21.45 12.17 -18.64
C ARG A 464 21.97 13.55 -19.01
N GLY A 465 23.28 13.76 -18.93
CA GLY A 465 23.90 15.04 -19.31
C GLY A 465 23.34 16.24 -18.53
N GLY A 466 22.95 16.05 -17.27
CA GLY A 466 22.34 17.07 -16.42
C GLY A 466 20.83 17.25 -16.61
N VAL A 467 20.19 16.46 -17.49
CA VAL A 467 18.72 16.47 -17.69
C VAL A 467 18.09 15.34 -16.89
N ASN A 468 17.13 15.67 -16.05
CA ASN A 468 16.32 14.70 -15.33
C ASN A 468 15.27 14.06 -16.27
N ILE A 469 15.28 12.75 -16.36
CA ILE A 469 14.36 11.96 -17.18
C ILE A 469 13.54 11.07 -16.25
N ALA A 470 12.23 11.19 -16.34
CA ALA A 470 11.29 10.39 -15.56
C ALA A 470 11.13 8.99 -16.18
N PRO A 471 11.50 7.90 -15.50
CA PRO A 471 11.39 6.54 -16.05
C PRO A 471 9.96 6.15 -16.42
N LEU A 472 8.95 6.57 -15.65
CA LEU A 472 7.55 6.21 -15.89
C LEU A 472 7.02 6.70 -17.25
N GLU A 473 7.50 7.84 -17.75
CA GLU A 473 7.13 8.34 -19.08
C GLU A 473 7.59 7.40 -20.21
N ILE A 474 8.73 6.75 -19.99
CA ILE A 474 9.28 5.78 -20.93
C ILE A 474 8.58 4.44 -20.78
N ASP A 475 8.26 4.02 -19.55
CA ASP A 475 7.52 2.78 -19.28
C ASP A 475 6.16 2.79 -19.99
N GLU A 476 5.42 3.91 -19.94
CA GLU A 476 4.16 4.09 -20.66
C GLU A 476 4.33 3.80 -22.16
N VAL A 477 5.37 4.37 -22.77
CA VAL A 477 5.63 4.14 -24.19
C VAL A 477 6.00 2.68 -24.46
N LEU A 478 6.87 2.08 -23.63
CA LEU A 478 7.26 0.68 -23.78
C LEU A 478 6.06 -0.26 -23.70
N MET A 479 5.17 -0.04 -22.72
CA MET A 479 3.96 -0.83 -22.54
C MET A 479 2.98 -0.73 -23.72
N SER A 480 3.00 0.38 -24.46
CA SER A 480 2.14 0.58 -25.64
C SER A 480 2.68 -0.08 -26.93
N LEU A 481 3.86 -0.71 -26.89
CA LEU A 481 4.46 -1.29 -28.09
C LEU A 481 4.06 -2.76 -28.29
N PRO A 482 3.86 -3.20 -29.54
CA PRO A 482 3.51 -4.59 -29.82
C PRO A 482 4.55 -5.57 -29.30
N GLY A 483 4.11 -6.72 -28.77
CA GLY A 483 4.97 -7.78 -28.25
C GLY A 483 5.55 -7.54 -26.85
N VAL A 484 5.31 -6.39 -26.24
CA VAL A 484 5.74 -6.06 -24.89
C VAL A 484 4.65 -6.45 -23.88
N LYS A 485 4.99 -7.34 -22.96
CA LYS A 485 4.13 -7.72 -21.81
C LYS A 485 4.34 -6.76 -20.65
N ALA A 486 5.61 -6.46 -20.33
CA ALA A 486 6.03 -5.48 -19.36
C ALA A 486 7.33 -4.81 -19.81
N GLY A 487 7.50 -3.52 -19.54
CA GLY A 487 8.70 -2.80 -19.92
C GLY A 487 9.02 -1.68 -18.93
N ILE A 488 10.29 -1.59 -18.52
CA ILE A 488 10.77 -0.55 -17.63
C ILE A 488 11.99 0.17 -18.18
N ALA A 489 12.03 1.48 -18.01
CA ALA A 489 13.23 2.27 -18.25
C ALA A 489 14.21 2.09 -17.07
N VAL A 490 15.49 1.97 -17.38
CA VAL A 490 16.56 1.78 -16.41
C VAL A 490 17.67 2.78 -16.70
N GLY A 491 17.97 3.65 -15.73
CA GLY A 491 19.17 4.49 -15.82
C GLY A 491 20.40 3.63 -15.56
N PHE A 492 21.34 3.62 -16.49
CA PHE A 492 22.62 2.92 -16.32
C PHE A 492 23.80 3.89 -16.45
N ASP A 493 24.89 3.59 -15.76
CA ASP A 493 26.11 4.41 -15.79
C ASP A 493 26.65 4.52 -17.21
N ASN A 494 26.97 5.74 -17.65
CA ASN A 494 27.53 6.01 -18.96
C ASN A 494 28.66 7.06 -18.87
N ASP A 495 29.83 6.73 -19.40
CA ASP A 495 31.04 7.56 -19.31
C ASP A 495 30.92 8.91 -20.02
N TRP A 496 29.96 9.07 -20.95
CA TRP A 496 29.75 10.29 -21.74
C TRP A 496 28.69 11.23 -21.15
N TYR A 497 27.65 10.66 -20.57
CA TYR A 497 26.47 11.44 -20.13
C TYR A 497 26.20 11.33 -18.62
N GLY A 498 27.05 10.63 -17.86
CA GLY A 498 26.82 10.28 -16.47
C GLY A 498 25.90 9.07 -16.35
N GLU A 499 24.66 9.21 -16.79
CA GLU A 499 23.73 8.09 -17.02
C GLU A 499 23.16 8.12 -18.44
N ASP A 500 22.71 6.97 -18.94
CA ASP A 500 21.92 6.86 -20.16
C ASP A 500 20.69 5.94 -19.95
N VAL A 501 19.77 5.94 -20.89
CA VAL A 501 18.48 5.25 -20.80
C VAL A 501 18.57 3.86 -21.43
N GLY A 502 18.34 2.82 -20.64
CA GLY A 502 18.08 1.45 -21.09
C GLY A 502 16.62 1.08 -20.97
N ALA A 503 16.18 0.06 -21.68
CA ALA A 503 14.89 -0.58 -21.52
C ALA A 503 15.05 -2.07 -21.21
N LEU A 504 14.45 -2.53 -20.09
CA LEU A 504 14.35 -3.95 -19.76
C LEU A 504 12.90 -4.40 -20.02
N ILE A 505 12.74 -5.44 -20.82
CA ILE A 505 11.45 -5.81 -21.38
C ILE A 505 11.17 -7.30 -21.17
N GLU A 506 9.98 -7.60 -20.68
CA GLU A 506 9.35 -8.91 -20.68
C GLU A 506 8.40 -9.01 -21.88
N LEU A 507 8.56 -10.05 -22.70
CA LEU A 507 7.79 -10.22 -23.93
C LEU A 507 6.48 -10.97 -23.67
N THR A 508 5.50 -10.73 -24.53
CA THR A 508 4.27 -11.54 -24.56
C THR A 508 4.57 -12.96 -25.01
N GLU A 509 3.76 -13.92 -24.55
CA GLU A 509 3.91 -15.32 -24.91
C GLU A 509 3.90 -15.52 -26.44
N GLY A 510 4.85 -16.31 -26.92
CA GLY A 510 5.03 -16.56 -28.37
C GLY A 510 5.80 -15.48 -29.13
N THR A 511 6.26 -14.42 -28.47
CA THR A 511 7.12 -13.40 -29.09
C THR A 511 8.60 -13.74 -28.88
N GLU A 512 9.35 -13.87 -29.97
CA GLU A 512 10.77 -14.24 -29.93
C GLU A 512 11.67 -13.02 -29.65
N PRO A 513 12.70 -13.14 -28.77
CA PRO A 513 13.62 -12.06 -28.42
C PRO A 513 14.69 -11.83 -29.50
N THR A 514 14.31 -11.24 -30.64
CA THR A 514 15.19 -11.03 -31.78
C THR A 514 15.80 -9.62 -31.81
N ASP A 515 16.94 -9.46 -32.49
CA ASP A 515 17.55 -8.13 -32.69
C ASP A 515 16.67 -7.23 -33.58
N SER A 516 15.86 -7.80 -34.48
CA SER A 516 14.85 -7.05 -35.24
C SER A 516 13.84 -6.41 -34.30
N LEU A 517 13.30 -7.18 -33.34
CA LEU A 517 12.35 -6.68 -32.36
C LEU A 517 12.97 -5.58 -31.46
N LYS A 518 14.26 -5.71 -31.07
CA LYS A 518 14.94 -4.60 -30.34
C LYS A 518 14.94 -3.31 -31.15
N GLN A 519 15.23 -3.40 -32.45
CA GLN A 519 15.24 -2.21 -33.32
C GLN A 519 13.83 -1.64 -33.53
N GLU A 520 12.81 -2.47 -33.63
CA GLU A 520 11.41 -2.04 -33.73
C GLU A 520 10.97 -1.31 -32.46
N ILE A 521 11.32 -1.83 -31.28
CA ILE A 521 11.04 -1.19 -29.98
C ILE A 521 11.77 0.17 -29.88
N LEU A 522 13.07 0.20 -30.20
CA LEU A 522 13.82 1.46 -30.20
C LEU A 522 13.23 2.48 -31.17
N LYS A 523 12.78 2.04 -32.35
CA LYS A 523 12.10 2.89 -33.32
C LYS A 523 10.78 3.41 -32.78
N GLY A 524 9.93 2.53 -32.23
CA GLY A 524 8.65 2.91 -31.63
C GLY A 524 8.81 3.94 -30.48
N CYS A 525 9.85 3.77 -29.65
CA CYS A 525 10.18 4.75 -28.62
C CYS A 525 10.59 6.11 -29.22
N ARG A 526 11.41 6.12 -30.28
CA ARG A 526 11.85 7.38 -30.95
C ARG A 526 10.71 8.13 -31.64
N GLU A 527 9.67 7.44 -32.05
CA GLU A 527 8.49 8.07 -32.66
C GLU A 527 7.59 8.76 -31.62
N LYS A 528 7.65 8.32 -30.36
CA LYS A 528 6.78 8.81 -29.28
C LYS A 528 7.52 9.64 -28.23
N LEU A 529 8.84 9.54 -28.13
CA LEU A 529 9.67 10.22 -27.13
C LEU A 529 10.73 11.11 -27.79
N PRO A 530 11.09 12.24 -27.15
CA PRO A 530 12.27 13.00 -27.54
C PRO A 530 13.53 12.15 -27.54
N ALA A 531 14.46 12.42 -28.44
CA ALA A 531 15.67 11.60 -28.65
C ALA A 531 16.49 11.37 -27.37
N TYR A 532 16.55 12.36 -26.47
CA TYR A 532 17.30 12.26 -25.21
C TYR A 532 16.61 11.36 -24.16
N LYS A 533 15.29 11.14 -24.26
CA LYS A 533 14.53 10.24 -23.39
C LYS A 533 14.40 8.84 -23.96
N SER A 534 14.56 8.67 -25.28
CA SER A 534 14.42 7.37 -25.92
C SER A 534 15.50 6.40 -25.45
N PRO A 535 15.15 5.15 -25.09
CA PRO A 535 16.12 4.12 -24.74
C PRO A 535 17.22 3.97 -25.79
N LYS A 536 18.43 3.75 -25.33
CA LYS A 536 19.63 3.51 -26.17
C LYS A 536 19.98 2.04 -26.29
N ALA A 537 19.58 1.26 -25.29
CA ALA A 537 19.77 -0.19 -25.23
C ALA A 537 18.47 -0.87 -24.82
N VAL A 538 18.21 -2.04 -25.41
CA VAL A 538 17.07 -2.91 -25.06
C VAL A 538 17.60 -4.29 -24.66
N LEU A 539 17.19 -4.74 -23.50
CA LEU A 539 17.43 -6.10 -23.01
C LEU A 539 16.09 -6.80 -22.78
N PHE A 540 16.05 -8.10 -23.08
CA PHE A 540 14.92 -8.96 -22.79
C PHE A 540 15.16 -9.77 -21.53
N THR A 541 14.09 -10.04 -20.78
CA THR A 541 14.11 -10.85 -19.57
C THR A 541 12.82 -11.66 -19.45
N ASP A 542 12.89 -12.77 -18.75
CA ASP A 542 11.71 -13.58 -18.43
C ASP A 542 10.93 -13.02 -17.24
N ASN A 543 11.57 -12.15 -16.43
CA ASN A 543 10.94 -11.57 -15.26
C ASN A 543 11.59 -10.23 -14.87
N ILE A 544 10.77 -9.21 -14.71
CA ILE A 544 11.19 -7.92 -14.14
C ILE A 544 10.95 -7.95 -12.62
N PRO A 545 12.00 -7.75 -11.78
CA PRO A 545 11.84 -7.85 -10.33
C PRO A 545 10.92 -6.76 -9.77
N VAL A 546 9.98 -7.20 -8.94
CA VAL A 546 9.02 -6.33 -8.24
C VAL A 546 9.11 -6.53 -6.73
N THR A 547 8.61 -5.55 -5.97
CA THR A 547 8.37 -5.69 -4.52
C THR A 547 7.12 -6.54 -4.28
N SER A 548 6.87 -6.92 -3.01
CA SER A 548 5.63 -7.58 -2.61
C SER A 548 4.34 -6.77 -2.89
N THR A 549 4.49 -5.46 -3.12
CA THR A 549 3.41 -4.55 -3.53
C THR A 549 3.37 -4.28 -5.04
N GLY A 550 4.12 -5.02 -5.85
CA GLY A 550 4.13 -4.89 -7.31
C GLY A 550 4.93 -3.69 -7.86
N LYS A 551 5.75 -3.01 -7.05
CA LYS A 551 6.61 -1.91 -7.52
C LYS A 551 7.88 -2.47 -8.17
N TYR A 552 8.23 -1.98 -9.37
CA TYR A 552 9.45 -2.37 -10.06
C TYR A 552 10.71 -1.97 -9.30
N GLN A 553 11.70 -2.88 -9.26
CA GLN A 553 12.97 -2.68 -8.56
C GLN A 553 14.10 -2.35 -9.54
N ARG A 554 14.02 -1.17 -10.19
CA ARG A 554 14.95 -0.72 -11.26
C ARG A 554 16.42 -0.79 -10.85
N ASN A 555 16.75 -0.46 -9.61
CA ASN A 555 18.13 -0.48 -9.12
C ASN A 555 18.75 -1.88 -9.09
N LYS A 556 17.92 -2.93 -8.96
CA LYS A 556 18.42 -4.32 -8.97
C LYS A 556 18.86 -4.78 -10.35
N VAL A 557 18.45 -4.11 -11.40
CA VAL A 557 18.72 -4.51 -12.80
C VAL A 557 19.66 -3.58 -13.55
N LYS A 558 20.13 -2.48 -12.93
CA LYS A 558 21.13 -1.56 -13.53
C LYS A 558 22.38 -2.28 -14.02
N HIS A 559 22.85 -3.27 -13.28
CA HIS A 559 24.06 -4.03 -13.61
C HIS A 559 23.98 -4.80 -14.93
N LEU A 560 22.75 -5.12 -15.41
CA LEU A 560 22.56 -5.79 -16.69
C LEU A 560 23.00 -4.93 -17.88
N PHE A 561 23.05 -3.61 -17.70
CA PHE A 561 23.46 -2.65 -18.73
C PHE A 561 24.94 -2.26 -18.66
N ALA A 562 25.76 -2.93 -17.84
CA ALA A 562 27.17 -2.57 -17.63
C ALA A 562 28.01 -2.57 -18.92
N GLU A 563 27.68 -3.42 -19.91
CA GLU A 563 28.37 -3.48 -21.22
C GLU A 563 28.22 -2.19 -22.04
N PHE A 564 27.17 -1.41 -21.80
CA PHE A 564 26.86 -0.17 -22.55
C PHE A 564 27.54 1.06 -21.94
N LYS A 565 28.27 0.94 -20.82
CA LYS A 565 28.86 2.05 -20.06
C LYS A 565 29.78 2.94 -20.91
N THR A 566 30.61 2.31 -21.76
CA THR A 566 31.62 3.04 -22.58
C THR A 566 31.10 3.49 -23.95
N ILE A 567 29.87 3.14 -24.29
CA ILE A 567 29.30 3.42 -25.62
C ILE A 567 28.77 4.85 -25.66
N GLN A 568 29.24 5.63 -26.65
CA GLN A 568 28.66 6.93 -26.94
C GLN A 568 27.43 6.78 -27.84
N PHE A 569 26.26 6.86 -27.25
CA PHE A 569 25.00 6.90 -27.99
C PHE A 569 24.71 8.32 -28.49
N LYS A 570 24.57 8.47 -29.80
CA LYS A 570 24.23 9.75 -30.44
C LYS A 570 22.73 10.02 -30.46
#